data_19e26214fedceffe83fd1ebb6c5aedf2
#
_entry.id   19e26214fedceffe83fd1ebb6c5aedf2
#
_cell.length_a   1.000
_cell.length_b   1.000
_cell.length_c   1.000
_cell.angle_alpha   90.00
_cell.angle_beta   90.00
_cell.angle_gamma   90.00
#
_symmetry.space_group_name_H-M   'P 1'
#
loop_
_entity.id
_entity.type
_entity.pdbx_description
1 polymer ?
#
loop_
_entity_poly.entity_id
_entity_poly.type
_entity_poly.pdbx_seq_one_letter_code
_entity_poly.pdbx_strand_id
1 'polypeptide(L)'
;RAGNVILFVDEMHTIVGAGAAEGAIDAANILKPALGRGELQMLGATTLAEYRKYIEKDPALERRFRPVLVEEPNAEEALAILRGIRGGLERHHHMKITDEALQAAVEMSRRYLPELFLPDKAIDLLDEGAARAHLEEMRASKGAYEQEKESLELELSDAVRDSRFERAAELRDRMHWMLSRGGDKRGRMVTAADIAGAVSARTGIPVGNLAMEERQKLLGLAD
;
A
#
# COMPACT_ATOMS: atom_id res chain seq x y z
N ARG A 1 -25.39 -12.31 -27.04
CA ARG A 1 -26.03 -11.90 -25.78
C ARG A 1 -25.62 -12.92 -24.71
N ALA A 2 -24.66 -12.59 -23.85
CA ALA A 2 -24.32 -13.38 -22.67
C ALA A 2 -25.29 -12.97 -21.57
N GLY A 3 -26.32 -13.78 -21.27
CA GLY A 3 -27.37 -13.45 -20.31
C GLY A 3 -26.96 -13.51 -18.82
N ASN A 4 -25.68 -13.78 -18.54
CA ASN A 4 -25.11 -13.96 -17.19
C ASN A 4 -23.94 -13.00 -16.88
N VAL A 5 -23.91 -11.83 -17.50
CA VAL A 5 -22.88 -10.81 -17.30
C VAL A 5 -23.47 -9.63 -16.56
N ILE A 6 -22.83 -9.22 -15.49
CA ILE A 6 -23.08 -7.96 -14.77
C ILE A 6 -21.97 -6.99 -15.16
N LEU A 7 -22.35 -5.84 -15.70
CA LEU A 7 -21.41 -4.78 -16.04
C LEU A 7 -21.14 -3.92 -14.79
N PHE A 8 -19.87 -3.83 -14.36
CA PHE A 8 -19.47 -2.86 -13.35
C PHE A 8 -18.94 -1.59 -14.03
N VAL A 9 -19.42 -0.45 -13.61
CA VAL A 9 -19.03 0.86 -14.12
C VAL A 9 -18.62 1.73 -12.96
N ASP A 10 -17.34 2.01 -12.89
CA ASP A 10 -16.80 2.98 -11.94
C ASP A 10 -17.03 4.41 -12.46
N GLU A 11 -17.15 5.38 -11.54
CA GLU A 11 -17.47 6.77 -11.86
C GLU A 11 -18.64 6.90 -12.83
N MET A 12 -19.73 6.18 -12.58
CA MET A 12 -20.90 6.11 -13.46
C MET A 12 -21.43 7.49 -13.88
N HIS A 13 -21.23 8.50 -13.06
CA HIS A 13 -21.62 9.89 -13.34
C HIS A 13 -20.93 10.46 -14.60
N THR A 14 -19.73 9.98 -14.94
CA THR A 14 -19.00 10.43 -16.15
C THR A 14 -19.71 9.99 -17.43
N ILE A 15 -20.31 8.80 -17.41
CA ILE A 15 -21.07 8.27 -18.55
C ILE A 15 -22.39 9.00 -18.71
N VAL A 16 -23.04 9.36 -17.57
CA VAL A 16 -24.36 10.02 -17.56
C VAL A 16 -24.23 11.52 -17.77
N GLY A 17 -23.15 12.15 -17.27
CA GLY A 17 -22.92 13.59 -17.36
C GLY A 17 -22.25 14.08 -18.64
N ALA A 18 -21.74 13.19 -19.47
CA ALA A 18 -21.01 13.53 -20.69
C ALA A 18 -21.88 14.22 -21.77
N GLY A 19 -23.19 14.14 -21.66
CA GLY A 19 -24.12 14.77 -22.62
C GLY A 19 -24.23 16.30 -22.54
N ALA A 20 -23.53 16.96 -21.61
CA ALA A 20 -23.55 18.42 -21.48
C ALA A 20 -22.58 19.16 -22.41
N ALA A 21 -21.63 18.45 -23.06
CA ALA A 21 -20.71 19.02 -24.04
C ALA A 21 -21.25 18.82 -25.46
N GLU A 22 -21.34 19.86 -26.25
CA GLU A 22 -21.77 19.81 -27.66
C GLU A 22 -20.88 18.83 -28.43
N GLY A 23 -21.47 17.72 -28.94
CA GLY A 23 -20.80 16.72 -29.76
C GLY A 23 -20.34 15.44 -29.02
N ALA A 24 -20.50 15.33 -27.72
CA ALA A 24 -20.28 14.06 -27.02
C ALA A 24 -21.46 13.11 -27.20
N ILE A 25 -21.20 11.87 -27.64
CA ILE A 25 -22.21 10.82 -27.66
C ILE A 25 -22.63 10.56 -26.22
N ASP A 26 -23.88 10.93 -25.89
CA ASP A 26 -24.44 10.64 -24.58
C ASP A 26 -24.61 9.12 -24.42
N ALA A 27 -23.61 8.49 -23.85
CA ALA A 27 -23.60 7.05 -23.60
C ALA A 27 -24.80 6.61 -22.76
N ALA A 28 -25.35 7.52 -21.92
CA ALA A 28 -26.54 7.26 -21.15
C ALA A 28 -27.76 7.01 -22.08
N ASN A 29 -27.88 7.74 -23.17
CA ASN A 29 -28.98 7.53 -24.14
C ASN A 29 -28.87 6.19 -24.86
N ILE A 30 -27.68 5.62 -25.00
CA ILE A 30 -27.47 4.27 -25.55
C ILE A 30 -27.82 3.20 -24.50
N LEU A 31 -27.47 3.43 -23.23
CA LEU A 31 -27.68 2.47 -22.16
C LEU A 31 -29.12 2.43 -21.64
N LYS A 32 -29.82 3.59 -21.59
CA LYS A 32 -31.20 3.70 -21.09
C LYS A 32 -32.19 2.70 -21.72
N PRO A 33 -32.20 2.47 -23.06
CA PRO A 33 -33.11 1.50 -23.66
C PRO A 33 -32.80 0.05 -23.25
N ALA A 34 -31.51 -0.32 -23.18
CA ALA A 34 -31.08 -1.67 -22.80
C ALA A 34 -31.36 -1.96 -21.31
N LEU A 35 -31.12 -0.98 -20.43
CA LEU A 35 -31.53 -1.02 -19.02
C LEU A 35 -33.05 -1.12 -18.88
N GLY A 36 -33.79 -0.38 -19.71
CA GLY A 36 -35.24 -0.38 -19.71
C GLY A 36 -35.88 -1.72 -20.06
N ARG A 37 -35.25 -2.49 -20.92
CA ARG A 37 -35.72 -3.81 -21.35
C ARG A 37 -35.19 -4.96 -20.46
N GLY A 38 -34.36 -4.65 -19.45
CA GLY A 38 -33.74 -5.67 -18.61
C GLY A 38 -32.67 -6.50 -19.34
N GLU A 39 -32.19 -6.02 -20.49
CA GLU A 39 -31.17 -6.70 -21.29
C GLU A 39 -29.75 -6.54 -20.71
N LEU A 40 -29.58 -5.56 -19.83
CA LEU A 40 -28.32 -5.23 -19.20
C LEU A 40 -28.48 -5.17 -17.69
N GLN A 41 -27.67 -5.96 -16.98
CA GLN A 41 -27.49 -5.83 -15.54
C GLN A 41 -26.23 -5.01 -15.24
N MET A 42 -26.34 -4.00 -14.40
CA MET A 42 -25.27 -3.05 -14.16
C MET A 42 -25.14 -2.72 -12.67
N LEU A 43 -23.90 -2.63 -12.20
CA LEU A 43 -23.49 -2.01 -10.94
C LEU A 43 -22.74 -0.73 -11.28
N GLY A 44 -23.19 0.41 -10.79
CA GLY A 44 -22.50 1.69 -10.96
C GLY A 44 -21.94 2.16 -9.62
N ALA A 45 -20.67 2.56 -9.59
CA ALA A 45 -20.08 3.24 -8.45
C ALA A 45 -20.00 4.75 -8.71
N THR A 46 -20.32 5.57 -7.71
CA THR A 46 -20.22 7.04 -7.78
C THR A 46 -20.25 7.64 -6.38
N THR A 47 -19.93 8.92 -6.25
CA THR A 47 -20.09 9.63 -4.98
C THR A 47 -21.55 10.00 -4.74
N LEU A 48 -21.93 10.19 -3.45
CA LEU A 48 -23.29 10.60 -3.10
C LEU A 48 -23.66 11.97 -3.70
N ALA A 49 -22.70 12.88 -3.77
CA ALA A 49 -22.91 14.20 -4.37
C ALA A 49 -23.23 14.11 -5.86
N GLU A 50 -22.51 13.26 -6.58
CA GLU A 50 -22.67 13.06 -8.02
C GLU A 50 -23.91 12.22 -8.36
N TYR A 51 -24.25 11.23 -7.50
CA TYR A 51 -25.52 10.53 -7.59
C TYR A 51 -26.70 11.50 -7.56
N ARG A 52 -26.74 12.40 -6.58
CA ARG A 52 -27.79 13.43 -6.46
C ARG A 52 -27.82 14.40 -7.63
N LYS A 53 -26.66 14.72 -8.19
CA LYS A 53 -26.54 15.68 -9.28
C LYS A 53 -26.95 15.11 -10.64
N TYR A 54 -26.60 13.85 -10.93
CA TYR A 54 -26.72 13.28 -12.28
C TYR A 54 -27.70 12.12 -12.37
N ILE A 55 -27.84 11.27 -11.34
CA ILE A 55 -28.67 10.07 -11.40
C ILE A 55 -30.08 10.35 -10.87
N GLU A 56 -30.18 10.94 -9.69
CA GLU A 56 -31.45 11.22 -9.01
C GLU A 56 -32.31 12.22 -9.79
N LYS A 57 -31.71 13.13 -10.55
CA LYS A 57 -32.42 14.10 -11.40
C LYS A 57 -32.91 13.53 -12.72
N ASP A 58 -32.46 12.35 -13.11
CA ASP A 58 -32.93 11.70 -14.33
C ASP A 58 -33.96 10.60 -14.00
N PRO A 59 -35.28 10.85 -14.23
CA PRO A 59 -36.31 9.89 -13.86
C PRO A 59 -36.20 8.52 -14.54
N ALA A 60 -35.49 8.46 -15.67
CA ALA A 60 -35.25 7.20 -16.37
C ALA A 60 -34.18 6.35 -15.73
N LEU A 61 -33.20 6.96 -15.08
CA LEU A 61 -32.14 6.29 -14.35
C LEU A 61 -32.56 5.99 -12.90
N GLU A 62 -33.17 6.98 -12.22
CA GLU A 62 -33.63 6.83 -10.83
C GLU A 62 -34.52 5.59 -10.65
N ARG A 63 -35.41 5.31 -11.56
CA ARG A 63 -36.33 4.14 -11.51
C ARG A 63 -35.62 2.80 -11.75
N ARG A 64 -34.38 2.82 -12.25
CA ARG A 64 -33.64 1.61 -12.66
C ARG A 64 -32.46 1.30 -11.76
N PHE A 65 -31.94 2.30 -11.05
CA PHE A 65 -30.86 2.14 -10.10
C PHE A 65 -31.37 2.34 -8.67
N ARG A 66 -31.09 1.36 -7.82
CA ARG A 66 -31.29 1.50 -6.38
C ARG A 66 -29.96 1.88 -5.75
N PRO A 67 -29.89 3.00 -5.00
CA PRO A 67 -28.67 3.34 -4.28
C PRO A 67 -28.42 2.34 -3.15
N VAL A 68 -27.18 1.90 -3.06
CA VAL A 68 -26.63 1.15 -1.93
C VAL A 68 -25.54 2.02 -1.33
N LEU A 69 -25.81 2.57 -0.14
CA LEU A 69 -24.82 3.39 0.55
C LEU A 69 -23.72 2.50 1.14
N VAL A 70 -22.48 2.82 0.80
CA VAL A 70 -21.28 2.20 1.37
C VAL A 70 -20.68 3.21 2.33
N GLU A 71 -20.77 2.93 3.63
CA GLU A 71 -20.24 3.78 4.68
C GLU A 71 -18.75 3.52 4.90
N GLU A 72 -18.04 4.48 5.51
CA GLU A 72 -16.66 4.30 5.94
C GLU A 72 -16.59 3.19 7.00
N PRO A 73 -15.73 2.18 6.84
CA PRO A 73 -15.59 1.12 7.83
C PRO A 73 -15.02 1.66 9.14
N ASN A 74 -15.43 1.07 10.26
CA ASN A 74 -14.83 1.36 11.55
C ASN A 74 -13.39 0.77 11.64
N ALA A 75 -12.68 1.05 12.75
CA ALA A 75 -11.28 0.62 12.90
C ALA A 75 -11.11 -0.91 12.87
N GLU A 76 -12.04 -1.67 13.43
CA GLU A 76 -12.00 -3.13 13.48
C GLU A 76 -12.24 -3.73 12.08
N GLU A 77 -13.22 -3.19 11.37
CA GLU A 77 -13.54 -3.57 10.00
C GLU A 77 -12.38 -3.22 9.05
N ALA A 78 -11.80 -2.03 9.18
CA ALA A 78 -10.64 -1.62 8.41
C ALA A 78 -9.44 -2.55 8.66
N LEU A 79 -9.19 -2.93 9.92
CA LEU A 79 -8.14 -3.89 10.26
C LEU A 79 -8.40 -5.27 9.63
N ALA A 80 -9.67 -5.73 9.60
CA ALA A 80 -10.04 -6.98 8.94
C ALA A 80 -9.79 -6.91 7.42
N ILE A 81 -10.09 -5.77 6.78
CA ILE A 81 -9.79 -5.52 5.37
C ILE A 81 -8.28 -5.58 5.12
N LEU A 82 -7.47 -4.87 5.93
CA LEU A 82 -6.02 -4.88 5.80
C LEU A 82 -5.44 -6.28 5.93
N ARG A 83 -5.94 -7.08 6.88
CA ARG A 83 -5.54 -8.50 7.01
C ARG A 83 -5.86 -9.32 5.76
N GLY A 84 -7.00 -9.03 5.12
CA GLY A 84 -7.40 -9.69 3.87
C GLY A 84 -6.46 -9.39 2.70
N ILE A 85 -5.99 -8.15 2.56
CA ILE A 85 -5.11 -7.72 1.46
C ILE A 85 -3.62 -7.90 1.76
N ARG A 86 -3.23 -8.15 3.04
CA ARG A 86 -1.85 -8.31 3.52
C ARG A 86 -0.99 -9.16 2.60
N GLY A 87 -1.48 -10.36 2.23
CA GLY A 87 -0.73 -11.27 1.38
C GLY A 87 -0.44 -10.72 -0.02
N GLY A 88 -1.29 -9.84 -0.53
CA GLY A 88 -1.07 -9.10 -1.78
C GLY A 88 0.08 -8.12 -1.66
N LEU A 89 0.06 -7.29 -0.62
CA LEU A 89 1.09 -6.29 -0.32
C LEU A 89 2.45 -6.96 -0.02
N GLU A 90 2.47 -8.03 0.78
CA GLU A 90 3.68 -8.79 1.08
C GLU A 90 4.36 -9.33 -0.19
N ARG A 91 3.56 -9.83 -1.16
CA ARG A 91 4.11 -10.28 -2.44
C ARG A 91 4.62 -9.13 -3.31
N HIS A 92 3.92 -8.00 -3.28
CA HIS A 92 4.30 -6.82 -4.08
C HIS A 92 5.62 -6.21 -3.59
N HIS A 93 5.74 -6.00 -2.29
CA HIS A 93 6.94 -5.37 -1.68
C HIS A 93 8.05 -6.37 -1.33
N HIS A 94 7.80 -7.68 -1.47
CA HIS A 94 8.74 -8.75 -1.05
C HIS A 94 9.14 -8.66 0.43
N MET A 95 8.23 -8.17 1.27
CA MET A 95 8.41 -7.94 2.71
C MET A 95 7.29 -8.63 3.48
N LYS A 96 7.59 -9.10 4.69
CA LYS A 96 6.55 -9.54 5.62
C LYS A 96 6.01 -8.35 6.41
N ILE A 97 4.71 -8.37 6.71
CA ILE A 97 4.02 -7.28 7.42
C ILE A 97 3.53 -7.84 8.75
N THR A 98 3.90 -7.19 9.85
CA THR A 98 3.47 -7.58 11.20
C THR A 98 2.04 -7.14 11.49
N ASP A 99 1.37 -7.77 12.46
CA ASP A 99 0.03 -7.35 12.88
C ASP A 99 0.05 -5.97 13.55
N GLU A 100 1.15 -5.64 14.23
CA GLU A 100 1.38 -4.32 14.83
C GLU A 100 1.46 -3.22 13.76
N ALA A 101 2.04 -3.53 12.60
CA ALA A 101 2.07 -2.60 11.46
C ALA A 101 0.66 -2.35 10.90
N LEU A 102 -0.18 -3.37 10.80
CA LEU A 102 -1.58 -3.23 10.37
C LEU A 102 -2.38 -2.35 11.34
N GLN A 103 -2.24 -2.61 12.64
CA GLN A 103 -2.89 -1.80 13.69
C GLN A 103 -2.41 -0.35 13.63
N ALA A 104 -1.09 -0.15 13.57
CA ALA A 104 -0.49 1.18 13.46
C ALA A 104 -0.99 1.95 12.23
N ALA A 105 -1.14 1.27 11.08
CA ALA A 105 -1.65 1.90 9.86
C ALA A 105 -3.09 2.42 10.04
N VAL A 106 -3.97 1.63 10.69
CA VAL A 106 -5.34 2.07 10.97
C VAL A 106 -5.37 3.21 11.99
N GLU A 107 -4.68 3.06 13.13
CA GLU A 107 -4.70 4.03 14.21
C GLU A 107 -4.08 5.38 13.80
N MET A 108 -2.90 5.32 13.18
CA MET A 108 -2.18 6.52 12.76
C MET A 108 -2.87 7.23 11.60
N SER A 109 -3.45 6.50 10.64
CA SER A 109 -4.22 7.12 9.57
C SER A 109 -5.45 7.87 10.09
N ARG A 110 -6.14 7.33 11.09
CA ARG A 110 -7.28 8.01 11.74
C ARG A 110 -6.85 9.28 12.49
N ARG A 111 -5.71 9.23 13.15
CA ARG A 111 -5.22 10.33 14.00
C ARG A 111 -4.59 11.46 13.20
N TYR A 112 -3.81 11.12 12.18
CA TYR A 112 -2.96 12.08 11.46
C TYR A 112 -3.43 12.41 10.04
N LEU A 113 -4.40 11.65 9.49
CA LEU A 113 -4.98 11.88 8.16
C LEU A 113 -6.52 12.00 8.24
N PRO A 114 -7.04 13.04 8.91
CA PRO A 114 -8.49 13.20 9.10
C PRO A 114 -9.24 13.52 7.79
N GLU A 115 -8.55 14.08 6.80
CA GLU A 115 -9.12 14.46 5.49
C GLU A 115 -9.46 13.25 4.60
N LEU A 116 -8.89 12.08 4.91
CA LEU A 116 -9.02 10.87 4.10
C LEU A 116 -9.90 9.84 4.82
N PHE A 117 -10.44 8.88 4.06
CA PHE A 117 -11.34 7.85 4.55
C PHE A 117 -10.67 6.48 4.66
N LEU A 118 -11.14 5.67 5.62
CA LEU A 118 -10.80 4.25 5.69
C LEU A 118 -11.57 3.48 4.60
N PRO A 119 -11.03 2.37 4.07
CA PRO A 119 -9.75 1.78 4.42
C PRO A 119 -8.56 2.39 3.69
N ASP A 120 -8.78 3.21 2.65
CA ASP A 120 -7.77 3.67 1.68
C ASP A 120 -6.58 4.36 2.35
N LYS A 121 -6.84 5.29 3.28
CA LYS A 121 -5.75 5.99 4.00
C LYS A 121 -4.83 5.06 4.80
N ALA A 122 -5.36 3.94 5.30
CA ALA A 122 -4.58 2.96 6.03
C ALA A 122 -3.82 2.02 5.07
N ILE A 123 -4.42 1.69 3.92
CA ILE A 123 -3.78 0.94 2.84
C ILE A 123 -2.60 1.72 2.29
N ASP A 124 -2.79 3.01 1.99
CA ASP A 124 -1.74 3.91 1.50
C ASP A 124 -0.54 3.97 2.46
N LEU A 125 -0.82 4.14 3.77
CA LEU A 125 0.26 4.17 4.77
C LEU A 125 1.01 2.84 4.87
N LEU A 126 0.30 1.74 4.73
CA LEU A 126 0.90 0.40 4.77
C LEU A 126 1.78 0.17 3.53
N ASP A 127 1.30 0.58 2.38
CA ASP A 127 2.05 0.51 1.10
C ASP A 127 3.32 1.37 1.16
N GLU A 128 3.20 2.62 1.60
CA GLU A 128 4.33 3.55 1.77
C GLU A 128 5.33 3.04 2.81
N GLY A 129 4.85 2.54 3.97
CA GLY A 129 5.69 1.96 5.02
C GLY A 129 6.45 0.74 4.53
N ALA A 130 5.81 -0.14 3.77
CA ALA A 130 6.43 -1.32 3.19
C ALA A 130 7.48 -0.94 2.13
N ALA A 131 7.19 0.02 1.27
CA ALA A 131 8.15 0.52 0.27
C ALA A 131 9.39 1.12 0.93
N ARG A 132 9.23 1.93 1.99
CA ARG A 132 10.34 2.50 2.76
C ARG A 132 11.19 1.42 3.42
N ALA A 133 10.56 0.47 4.11
CA ALA A 133 11.24 -0.63 4.76
C ALA A 133 12.07 -1.46 3.76
N HIS A 134 11.52 -1.71 2.57
CA HIS A 134 12.23 -2.39 1.48
C HIS A 134 13.45 -1.62 1.00
N LEU A 135 13.32 -0.31 0.77
CA LEU A 135 14.44 0.55 0.36
C LEU A 135 15.55 0.62 1.42
N GLU A 136 15.18 0.69 2.70
CA GLU A 136 16.14 0.69 3.80
C GLU A 136 16.88 -0.66 3.91
N GLU A 137 16.16 -1.78 3.75
CA GLU A 137 16.79 -3.11 3.72
C GLU A 137 17.77 -3.23 2.55
N MET A 138 17.39 -2.78 1.36
CA MET A 138 18.27 -2.78 0.20
C MET A 138 19.55 -1.94 0.44
N ARG A 139 19.41 -0.76 1.02
CA ARG A 139 20.54 0.12 1.36
C ARG A 139 21.47 -0.53 2.40
N ALA A 140 20.87 -1.10 3.45
CA ALA A 140 21.63 -1.78 4.51
C ALA A 140 22.37 -3.01 3.98
N SER A 141 21.70 -3.82 3.14
CA SER A 141 22.30 -5.00 2.50
C SER A 141 23.44 -4.61 1.57
N LYS A 142 23.27 -3.55 0.76
CA LYS A 142 24.32 -3.05 -0.13
C LYS A 142 25.50 -2.51 0.66
N GLY A 143 25.28 -1.72 1.70
CA GLY A 143 26.34 -1.18 2.55
C GLY A 143 27.13 -2.29 3.26
N ALA A 144 26.45 -3.29 3.84
CA ALA A 144 27.11 -4.43 4.47
C ALA A 144 27.93 -5.27 3.48
N TYR A 145 27.39 -5.48 2.27
CA TYR A 145 28.09 -6.17 1.19
C TYR A 145 29.37 -5.45 0.75
N GLU A 146 29.30 -4.12 0.55
CA GLU A 146 30.45 -3.31 0.18
C GLU A 146 31.52 -3.31 1.26
N GLN A 147 31.14 -3.21 2.54
CA GLN A 147 32.07 -3.28 3.67
C GLN A 147 32.74 -4.65 3.80
N GLU A 148 31.98 -5.74 3.66
CA GLU A 148 32.54 -7.11 3.71
C GLU A 148 33.48 -7.34 2.54
N LYS A 149 33.16 -6.86 1.34
CA LYS A 149 34.00 -6.93 0.16
C LYS A 149 35.34 -6.18 0.37
N GLU A 150 35.28 -4.95 0.85
CA GLU A 150 36.46 -4.12 1.12
C GLU A 150 37.37 -4.77 2.17
N SER A 151 36.78 -5.34 3.25
CA SER A 151 37.51 -6.07 4.28
C SER A 151 38.20 -7.29 3.70
N LEU A 152 37.54 -8.10 2.88
CA LEU A 152 38.12 -9.29 2.24
C LEU A 152 39.20 -8.92 1.23
N GLU A 153 39.06 -7.82 0.46
CA GLU A 153 40.11 -7.34 -0.45
C GLU A 153 41.37 -6.90 0.31
N LEU A 154 41.19 -6.22 1.44
CA LEU A 154 42.32 -5.82 2.30
C LEU A 154 43.05 -7.03 2.89
N GLU A 155 42.31 -7.99 3.50
CA GLU A 155 42.89 -9.21 4.05
C GLU A 155 43.60 -10.03 2.98
N LEU A 156 43.05 -10.12 1.77
CA LEU A 156 43.65 -10.82 0.64
C LEU A 156 44.96 -10.15 0.23
N SER A 157 45.00 -8.82 0.13
CA SER A 157 46.20 -8.04 -0.20
C SER A 157 47.31 -8.29 0.85
N ASP A 158 46.96 -8.27 2.14
CA ASP A 158 47.91 -8.53 3.22
C ASP A 158 48.41 -9.98 3.21
N ALA A 159 47.54 -10.96 2.96
CA ALA A 159 47.92 -12.35 2.86
C ALA A 159 48.90 -12.62 1.69
N VAL A 160 48.69 -11.97 0.55
CA VAL A 160 49.59 -12.05 -0.61
C VAL A 160 50.94 -11.38 -0.31
N ARG A 161 50.93 -10.18 0.29
CA ARG A 161 52.14 -9.44 0.65
C ARG A 161 53.02 -10.25 1.63
N ASP A 162 52.40 -10.95 2.60
CA ASP A 162 53.06 -11.75 3.59
C ASP A 162 53.37 -13.19 3.11
N SER A 163 53.14 -13.48 1.82
CA SER A 163 53.37 -14.79 1.17
C SER A 163 52.55 -15.94 1.80
N ARG A 164 51.42 -15.67 2.44
CA ARG A 164 50.49 -16.65 3.04
C ARG A 164 49.50 -17.16 1.98
N PHE A 165 50.02 -17.94 1.02
CA PHE A 165 49.27 -18.32 -0.19
C PHE A 165 48.04 -19.20 0.08
N GLU A 166 48.07 -20.09 1.09
CA GLU A 166 46.90 -20.88 1.47
C GLU A 166 45.79 -19.99 1.97
N ARG A 167 46.09 -19.01 2.84
CA ARG A 167 45.12 -18.04 3.32
C ARG A 167 44.57 -17.13 2.20
N ALA A 168 45.41 -16.74 1.29
CA ALA A 168 44.99 -15.95 0.12
C ALA A 168 44.01 -16.74 -0.79
N ALA A 169 44.23 -18.07 -0.93
CA ALA A 169 43.28 -18.91 -1.69
C ALA A 169 41.93 -19.03 -0.99
N GLU A 170 41.88 -19.25 0.33
CA GLU A 170 40.63 -19.27 1.11
C GLU A 170 39.85 -17.97 1.00
N LEU A 171 40.52 -16.81 1.14
CA LEU A 171 39.89 -15.49 1.05
C LEU A 171 39.32 -15.21 -0.35
N ARG A 172 40.04 -15.61 -1.41
CA ARG A 172 39.58 -15.51 -2.77
C ARG A 172 38.33 -16.37 -3.01
N ASP A 173 38.29 -17.58 -2.48
CA ASP A 173 37.17 -18.49 -2.62
C ASP A 173 35.94 -17.95 -1.85
N ARG A 174 36.17 -17.40 -0.66
CA ARG A 174 35.13 -16.72 0.13
C ARG A 174 34.57 -15.49 -0.61
N MET A 175 35.41 -14.68 -1.23
CA MET A 175 35.01 -13.53 -2.02
C MET A 175 34.20 -13.97 -3.26
N HIS A 176 34.61 -15.02 -3.94
CA HIS A 176 33.89 -15.58 -5.08
C HIS A 176 32.52 -16.12 -4.67
N TRP A 177 32.44 -16.81 -3.52
CA TRP A 177 31.17 -17.29 -2.97
C TRP A 177 30.21 -16.11 -2.60
N MET A 178 30.75 -15.07 -1.97
CA MET A 178 29.98 -13.86 -1.63
C MET A 178 29.45 -13.17 -2.91
N LEU A 179 30.28 -13.03 -3.94
CA LEU A 179 29.90 -12.47 -5.24
C LEU A 179 28.80 -13.29 -5.95
N SER A 180 28.83 -14.61 -5.80
CA SER A 180 27.86 -15.52 -6.44
C SER A 180 26.48 -15.50 -5.77
N ARG A 181 26.40 -15.17 -4.47
CA ARG A 181 25.14 -15.18 -3.72
C ARG A 181 24.34 -13.87 -3.81
N GLY A 182 24.97 -12.75 -4.17
CA GLY A 182 24.31 -11.44 -4.07
C GLY A 182 23.77 -11.22 -2.65
N GLY A 183 23.95 -10.08 -2.05
CA GLY A 183 23.70 -9.81 -0.62
C GLY A 183 22.50 -10.56 -0.03
N ASP A 184 22.73 -11.25 1.06
CA ASP A 184 21.74 -12.08 1.76
C ASP A 184 20.53 -11.20 2.12
N LYS A 185 19.36 -11.53 1.57
CA LYS A 185 18.12 -10.84 1.90
C LYS A 185 17.77 -11.17 3.34
N ARG A 186 18.21 -10.34 4.27
CA ARG A 186 17.75 -10.41 5.65
C ARG A 186 16.27 -10.17 5.61
N GLY A 187 15.48 -11.13 6.07
CA GLY A 187 14.01 -11.05 6.03
C GLY A 187 13.47 -10.03 7.03
N ARG A 188 13.78 -8.74 6.82
CA ARG A 188 13.20 -7.64 7.59
C ARG A 188 11.69 -7.65 7.40
N MET A 189 10.97 -7.38 8.47
CA MET A 189 9.53 -7.23 8.45
C MET A 189 9.15 -5.75 8.57
N VAL A 190 8.03 -5.39 7.95
CA VAL A 190 7.40 -4.07 8.14
C VAL A 190 6.78 -4.03 9.53
N THR A 191 7.15 -3.01 10.29
CA THR A 191 6.76 -2.81 11.69
C THR A 191 5.95 -1.52 11.88
N ALA A 192 5.42 -1.31 13.08
CA ALA A 192 4.75 -0.06 13.44
C ALA A 192 5.68 1.17 13.30
N ALA A 193 7.00 1.00 13.47
CA ALA A 193 7.96 2.08 13.30
C ALA A 193 8.09 2.53 11.84
N ASP A 194 7.98 1.60 10.88
CA ASP A 194 8.00 1.92 9.46
C ASP A 194 6.76 2.73 9.07
N ILE A 195 5.61 2.37 9.63
CA ILE A 195 4.35 3.12 9.45
C ILE A 195 4.45 4.52 10.07
N ALA A 196 5.00 4.65 11.28
CA ALA A 196 5.24 5.95 11.90
C ALA A 196 6.18 6.83 11.06
N GLY A 197 7.19 6.22 10.44
CA GLY A 197 8.08 6.88 9.48
C GLY A 197 7.35 7.38 8.23
N ALA A 198 6.42 6.60 7.68
CA ALA A 198 5.58 7.00 6.54
C ALA A 198 4.67 8.19 6.91
N VAL A 199 3.99 8.12 8.06
CA VAL A 199 3.17 9.23 8.56
C VAL A 199 4.00 10.50 8.75
N SER A 200 5.20 10.37 9.34
CA SER A 200 6.10 11.52 9.56
C SER A 200 6.54 12.16 8.25
N ALA A 201 6.83 11.36 7.23
CA ALA A 201 7.19 11.86 5.91
C ALA A 201 6.04 12.60 5.21
N ARG A 202 4.81 12.08 5.36
CA ARG A 202 3.61 12.63 4.70
C ARG A 202 3.08 13.89 5.39
N THR A 203 3.13 13.94 6.72
CA THR A 203 2.55 15.02 7.52
C THR A 203 3.56 16.06 8.01
N GLY A 204 4.85 15.74 7.99
CA GLY A 204 5.91 16.55 8.60
C GLY A 204 5.96 16.45 10.14
N ILE A 205 5.09 15.63 10.78
CA ILE A 205 5.01 15.47 12.23
C ILE A 205 5.91 14.30 12.65
N PRO A 206 6.86 14.47 13.60
CA PRO A 206 7.76 13.40 14.06
C PRO A 206 7.04 12.40 14.97
N VAL A 207 6.18 11.57 14.39
CA VAL A 207 5.28 10.64 15.11
C VAL A 207 6.05 9.56 15.89
N GLY A 208 7.23 9.13 15.41
CA GLY A 208 8.04 8.11 16.08
C GLY A 208 8.47 8.49 17.51
N ASN A 209 8.75 9.75 17.75
CA ASN A 209 9.14 10.26 19.08
C ASN A 209 7.93 10.40 20.01
N LEU A 210 6.78 10.82 19.48
CA LEU A 210 5.55 11.00 20.25
C LEU A 210 5.00 9.68 20.81
N ALA A 211 5.05 8.60 20.03
CA ALA A 211 4.61 7.27 20.47
C ALA A 211 5.50 6.72 21.61
N MET A 212 6.80 7.01 21.58
CA MET A 212 7.72 6.62 22.65
C MET A 212 7.49 7.43 23.94
N GLU A 213 7.25 8.74 23.81
CA GLU A 213 6.97 9.62 24.96
C GLU A 213 5.61 9.31 25.61
N GLU A 214 4.56 9.03 24.84
CA GLU A 214 3.27 8.61 25.36
C GLU A 214 3.36 7.27 26.11
N ARG A 215 4.12 6.32 25.56
CA ARG A 215 4.35 5.01 26.20
C ARG A 215 5.13 5.14 27.51
N GLN A 216 6.15 6.01 27.55
CA GLN A 216 6.90 6.29 28.78
C GLN A 216 6.04 7.01 29.84
N LYS A 217 5.18 7.95 29.42
CA LYS A 217 4.24 8.62 30.32
C LYS A 217 3.20 7.66 30.91
N LEU A 218 2.67 6.72 30.10
CA LEU A 218 1.73 5.71 30.57
C LEU A 218 2.38 4.71 31.53
N LEU A 219 3.63 4.33 31.32
CA LEU A 219 4.37 3.45 32.23
C LEU A 219 4.71 4.16 33.55
N GLY A 220 4.99 5.46 33.52
CA GLY A 220 5.24 6.26 34.72
C GLY A 220 4.01 6.69 35.52
N LEU A 221 2.80 6.41 34.99
CA LEU A 221 1.52 6.63 35.71
C LEU A 221 1.03 5.36 36.43
N ALA A 222 1.70 4.22 36.21
CA ALA A 222 1.34 2.92 36.81
C ALA A 222 2.18 2.57 38.03
N ASP A 223 3.16 3.42 38.38
CA ASP A 223 3.96 3.41 39.62
C ASP A 223 3.50 4.54 40.55
#